data_24e1cfbc128f77025da83c60bf77c848
#
_entry.id   24e1cfbc128f77025da83c60bf77c848
#
_cell.length_a   1.000
_cell.length_b   1.000
_cell.length_c   1.000
_cell.angle_alpha   90.00
_cell.angle_beta   90.00
_cell.angle_gamma   90.00
#
_symmetry.space_group_name_H-M   'P 1'
#
loop_
_entity.id
_entity.type
_entity.pdbx_description
1 polymer ?
#
loop_
_entity_poly.entity_id
_entity_poly.type
_entity_poly.pdbx_seq_one_letter_code
_entity_poly.pdbx_strand_id
1 'polypeptide(L)'
;LLGDPIGSARFKSRPEDFEVEEILGFEPTGEGEHALLWVEKVDRNSNDVAAQFAKRLGLRRRLINHCGLKDKFAVTRQWFSLHLPGLPTPPAESLEADNVKVLASTRNLRKLRRGCHQGNRFAIRLRDCDLSPEAAVARWGEIERRGVPNYFGPQRFGRDGGNIGLAKRFFAGEFGFDDRSPPHRREIDPREQMPALHIDRALRGILISAARSLLFNACVAQRVEAGIWDEAIEGEVFGFSHQRSLVIPSNRRGDEIERFRQGMLELTAPLWGEGELLSFGELREQELAMTECYPEIIAGLSRFNLRQERRVIRLRPLNSSLDWEGPRTLVLRFELPKGAYATTLLREFVRLEGDQSEAEED
;
A
#
# COMPACT_ATOMS: atom_id res chain seq x y z
N LEU A 1 -10.06 -16.44 5.38
CA LEU A 1 -10.71 -16.88 4.13
C LEU A 1 -10.39 -18.33 3.77
N LEU A 2 -9.12 -18.68 3.85
CA LEU A 2 -8.66 -20.05 3.51
C LEU A 2 -8.66 -20.98 4.72
N GLY A 3 -9.35 -20.64 5.78
CA GLY A 3 -9.31 -21.30 7.07
C GLY A 3 -8.16 -20.82 7.96
N ASP A 4 -7.89 -21.55 9.04
CA ASP A 4 -6.78 -21.21 9.93
C ASP A 4 -5.43 -21.31 9.22
N PRO A 5 -4.44 -20.50 9.63
CA PRO A 5 -3.05 -20.64 9.19
C PRO A 5 -2.55 -22.07 9.41
N ILE A 6 -1.79 -22.60 8.45
CA ILE A 6 -1.34 -24.00 8.46
C ILE A 6 -0.25 -24.33 9.48
N GLY A 7 0.19 -23.36 10.25
CA GLY A 7 1.23 -23.48 11.26
C GLY A 7 1.72 -22.11 11.69
N SER A 8 2.89 -22.05 12.34
CA SER A 8 3.53 -20.81 12.74
C SER A 8 4.94 -20.70 12.17
N ALA A 9 5.46 -19.47 12.09
CA ALA A 9 6.81 -19.19 11.67
C ALA A 9 7.29 -17.84 12.22
N ARG A 10 8.59 -17.73 12.51
CA ARG A 10 9.23 -16.46 12.88
C ARG A 10 9.45 -15.61 11.65
N PHE A 11 8.99 -14.36 11.74
CA PHE A 11 9.02 -13.37 10.68
C PHE A 11 9.95 -12.20 11.05
N LYS A 12 10.78 -11.76 10.08
CA LYS A 12 11.70 -10.62 10.27
C LYS A 12 12.62 -10.81 11.50
N SER A 13 13.23 -11.98 11.69
CA SER A 13 14.20 -12.19 12.78
C SER A 13 15.48 -11.35 12.59
N ARG A 14 15.79 -10.99 11.35
CA ARG A 14 16.87 -10.09 10.94
C ARG A 14 16.50 -9.40 9.63
N PRO A 15 17.15 -8.27 9.26
CA PRO A 15 16.83 -7.53 8.05
C PRO A 15 16.86 -8.39 6.77
N GLU A 16 17.78 -9.34 6.67
CA GLU A 16 17.96 -10.23 5.51
C GLU A 16 16.81 -11.24 5.34
N ASP A 17 15.94 -11.38 6.34
CA ASP A 17 14.77 -12.24 6.23
C ASP A 17 13.61 -11.57 5.48
N PHE A 18 13.74 -10.27 5.20
CA PHE A 18 12.73 -9.50 4.48
C PHE A 18 13.39 -8.62 3.41
N GLU A 19 13.54 -9.17 2.23
CA GLU A 19 14.08 -8.44 1.10
C GLU A 19 12.93 -7.87 0.24
N VAL A 20 13.05 -6.60 -0.14
CA VAL A 20 12.08 -5.90 -0.99
C VAL A 20 12.80 -5.17 -2.11
N GLU A 21 12.42 -5.45 -3.34
CA GLU A 21 12.94 -4.80 -4.54
C GLU A 21 11.82 -4.05 -5.27
N GLU A 22 12.03 -2.75 -5.51
CA GLU A 22 11.07 -1.91 -6.21
C GLU A 22 11.05 -2.20 -7.72
N ILE A 23 9.88 -2.47 -8.27
CA ILE A 23 9.67 -2.63 -9.71
C ILE A 23 9.21 -1.28 -10.25
N LEU A 24 10.06 -0.61 -11.05
CA LEU A 24 9.81 0.74 -11.51
C LEU A 24 8.62 0.85 -12.48
N GLY A 25 8.47 -0.13 -13.37
CA GLY A 25 7.34 -0.19 -14.31
C GLY A 25 7.48 0.71 -15.55
N PHE A 26 8.63 1.34 -15.72
CA PHE A 26 9.03 2.07 -16.92
C PHE A 26 10.54 2.05 -17.07
N GLU A 27 11.02 2.21 -18.30
CA GLU A 27 12.45 2.31 -18.58
C GLU A 27 12.90 3.78 -18.41
N PRO A 28 13.99 4.04 -17.64
CA PRO A 28 14.60 5.35 -17.57
C PRO A 28 15.09 5.81 -18.97
N THR A 29 14.99 7.10 -19.24
CA THR A 29 15.33 7.64 -20.57
C THR A 29 16.82 7.64 -20.92
N GLY A 30 17.70 7.43 -19.93
CA GLY A 30 19.15 7.48 -20.09
C GLY A 30 19.72 8.90 -20.09
N GLU A 31 18.89 9.92 -20.22
CA GLU A 31 19.25 11.35 -20.32
C GLU A 31 18.34 12.23 -19.44
N GLY A 32 18.66 13.50 -19.29
CA GLY A 32 17.85 14.50 -18.58
C GLY A 32 18.46 14.98 -17.28
N GLU A 33 17.73 15.86 -16.59
CA GLU A 33 18.19 16.57 -15.40
C GLU A 33 18.09 15.78 -14.09
N HIS A 34 17.46 14.61 -14.11
CA HIS A 34 17.29 13.78 -12.92
C HIS A 34 18.24 12.59 -12.96
N ALA A 35 19.22 12.53 -12.04
CA ALA A 35 19.96 11.31 -11.80
C ALA A 35 19.07 10.33 -11.04
N LEU A 36 18.86 9.13 -11.59
CA LEU A 36 18.23 8.01 -10.90
C LEU A 36 19.30 7.12 -10.33
N LEU A 37 19.19 6.82 -9.04
CA LEU A 37 20.11 5.94 -8.32
C LEU A 37 19.32 4.71 -7.85
N TRP A 38 19.80 3.52 -8.20
CA TRP A 38 19.33 2.25 -7.68
C TRP A 38 20.09 1.95 -6.39
N VAL A 39 19.39 1.97 -5.26
CA VAL A 39 20.01 1.98 -3.94
C VAL A 39 19.52 0.80 -3.12
N GLU A 40 20.48 0.03 -2.57
CA GLU A 40 20.25 -0.92 -1.51
C GLU A 40 20.45 -0.25 -0.16
N LYS A 41 19.53 -0.46 0.75
CA LYS A 41 19.65 -0.06 2.16
C LYS A 41 19.28 -1.21 3.08
N VAL A 42 19.96 -1.31 4.20
CA VAL A 42 19.75 -2.31 5.26
C VAL A 42 19.46 -1.56 6.56
N ASP A 43 18.35 -1.90 7.21
CA ASP A 43 17.94 -1.28 8.48
C ASP A 43 17.95 0.27 8.47
N ARG A 44 17.41 0.88 7.42
CA ARG A 44 17.36 2.34 7.25
C ARG A 44 16.02 2.78 6.67
N ASN A 45 15.52 3.94 7.10
CA ASN A 45 14.35 4.56 6.49
C ASN A 45 14.68 5.20 5.14
N SER A 46 13.75 5.15 4.18
CA SER A 46 13.92 5.80 2.87
C SER A 46 14.12 7.32 2.99
N ASN A 47 13.47 7.96 3.96
CA ASN A 47 13.61 9.38 4.20
C ASN A 47 15.00 9.75 4.73
N ASP A 48 15.59 8.92 5.59
CA ASP A 48 16.92 9.14 6.17
C ASP A 48 18.01 9.01 5.08
N VAL A 49 17.88 8.01 4.20
CA VAL A 49 18.77 7.88 3.03
C VAL A 49 18.69 9.11 2.13
N ALA A 50 17.49 9.59 1.84
CA ALA A 50 17.33 10.81 1.04
C ALA A 50 17.86 12.07 1.74
N ALA A 51 17.76 12.17 3.07
CA ALA A 51 18.35 13.25 3.84
C ALA A 51 19.90 13.15 3.85
N GLN A 52 20.45 11.95 3.96
CA GLN A 52 21.89 11.68 3.85
C GLN A 52 22.44 12.14 2.49
N PHE A 53 21.78 11.76 1.38
CA PHE A 53 22.18 12.19 0.04
C PHE A 53 22.13 13.72 -0.10
N ALA A 54 21.06 14.35 0.40
CA ALA A 54 20.94 15.82 0.39
C ALA A 54 22.11 16.48 1.12
N LYS A 55 22.45 15.99 2.32
CA LYS A 55 23.56 16.52 3.13
C LYS A 55 24.92 16.35 2.42
N ARG A 56 25.20 15.15 1.88
CA ARG A 56 26.48 14.85 1.22
C ARG A 56 26.71 15.68 -0.05
N LEU A 57 25.63 15.97 -0.78
CA LEU A 57 25.69 16.72 -2.04
C LEU A 57 25.43 18.23 -1.87
N GLY A 58 25.20 18.71 -0.65
CA GLY A 58 24.83 20.13 -0.43
C GLY A 58 23.49 20.52 -1.08
N LEU A 59 22.60 19.56 -1.31
CA LEU A 59 21.32 19.77 -1.96
C LEU A 59 20.20 20.01 -0.95
N ARG A 60 19.17 20.75 -1.37
CA ARG A 60 17.93 20.83 -0.59
C ARG A 60 17.19 19.47 -0.63
N ARG A 61 16.71 18.96 0.51
CA ARG A 61 16.00 17.67 0.63
C ARG A 61 14.88 17.48 -0.42
N ARG A 62 14.17 18.56 -0.78
CA ARG A 62 13.08 18.54 -1.78
C ARG A 62 13.51 18.18 -3.20
N LEU A 63 14.81 18.22 -3.50
CA LEU A 63 15.37 17.83 -4.81
C LEU A 63 15.61 16.32 -4.92
N ILE A 64 15.46 15.58 -3.82
CA ILE A 64 15.62 14.13 -3.78
C ILE A 64 14.27 13.50 -3.52
N ASN A 65 13.85 12.61 -4.43
CA ASN A 65 12.54 11.98 -4.40
C ASN A 65 12.68 10.45 -4.59
N HIS A 66 11.66 9.71 -4.17
CA HIS A 66 11.51 8.26 -4.35
C HIS A 66 10.04 7.90 -4.58
N CYS A 67 9.76 6.70 -5.09
CA CYS A 67 8.40 6.28 -5.42
C CYS A 67 7.54 5.92 -4.20
N GLY A 68 8.16 5.47 -3.12
CA GLY A 68 7.47 5.08 -1.89
C GLY A 68 8.43 4.88 -0.73
N LEU A 69 7.87 4.76 0.47
CA LEU A 69 8.62 4.32 1.64
C LEU A 69 8.83 2.80 1.55
N LYS A 70 9.97 2.33 2.04
CA LYS A 70 10.28 0.91 2.23
C LYS A 70 10.57 0.67 3.69
N ASP A 71 10.24 -0.52 4.16
CA ASP A 71 10.47 -0.95 5.53
C ASP A 71 11.90 -0.62 5.99
N LYS A 72 12.02 -0.24 7.27
CA LYS A 72 13.31 0.03 7.90
C LYS A 72 14.03 -1.28 8.16
N PHE A 73 13.42 -2.18 8.96
CA PHE A 73 13.97 -3.49 9.33
C PHE A 73 13.82 -4.48 8.17
N ALA A 74 14.68 -4.30 7.15
CA ALA A 74 14.68 -5.04 5.89
C ALA A 74 15.94 -4.74 5.07
N VAL A 75 16.23 -5.59 4.11
CA VAL A 75 17.09 -5.27 2.96
C VAL A 75 16.21 -4.77 1.84
N THR A 76 16.34 -3.52 1.45
CA THR A 76 15.46 -2.97 0.42
C THR A 76 16.22 -2.31 -0.70
N ARG A 77 15.78 -2.55 -1.93
CA ARG A 77 16.32 -1.93 -3.15
C ARG A 77 15.26 -1.06 -3.77
N GLN A 78 15.56 0.23 -3.94
CA GLN A 78 14.63 1.20 -4.51
C GLN A 78 15.33 2.31 -5.29
N TRP A 79 14.56 2.99 -6.13
CA TRP A 79 15.06 4.12 -6.89
C TRP A 79 14.91 5.43 -6.14
N PHE A 80 15.97 6.25 -6.20
CA PHE A 80 15.95 7.66 -5.80
C PHE A 80 16.23 8.54 -7.01
N SER A 81 15.54 9.66 -7.16
CA SER A 81 15.82 10.65 -8.17
C SER A 81 16.39 11.92 -7.54
N LEU A 82 17.50 12.39 -8.05
CA LEU A 82 18.18 13.62 -7.68
C LEU A 82 18.06 14.63 -8.80
N HIS A 83 17.51 15.81 -8.55
CA HIS A 83 17.44 16.90 -9.54
C HIS A 83 18.76 17.62 -9.63
N LEU A 84 19.49 17.41 -10.72
CA LEU A 84 20.87 17.87 -10.96
C LEU A 84 20.98 18.49 -12.36
N PRO A 85 20.33 19.66 -12.62
CA PRO A 85 20.42 20.32 -13.92
C PRO A 85 21.85 20.79 -14.18
N GLY A 86 22.41 20.44 -15.36
CA GLY A 86 23.76 20.80 -15.75
C GLY A 86 24.90 20.16 -14.94
N LEU A 87 24.60 19.32 -13.96
CA LEU A 87 25.61 18.66 -13.13
C LEU A 87 25.74 17.18 -13.49
N PRO A 88 26.93 16.58 -13.37
CA PRO A 88 27.12 15.16 -13.59
C PRO A 88 26.40 14.31 -12.53
N THR A 89 26.18 13.04 -12.83
CA THR A 89 25.72 12.05 -11.82
C THR A 89 26.84 11.86 -10.78
N PRO A 90 26.55 11.97 -9.47
CA PRO A 90 27.55 11.79 -8.43
C PRO A 90 28.14 10.36 -8.48
N PRO A 91 29.43 10.20 -8.19
CA PRO A 91 30.03 8.87 -8.01
C PRO A 91 29.33 8.11 -6.87
N ALA A 92 29.14 6.81 -7.03
CA ALA A 92 28.47 5.96 -6.04
C ALA A 92 29.10 6.09 -4.65
N GLU A 93 30.43 6.04 -4.59
CA GLU A 93 31.24 6.08 -3.37
C GLU A 93 31.02 7.36 -2.54
N SER A 94 30.66 8.45 -3.21
CA SER A 94 30.37 9.74 -2.52
C SER A 94 29.07 9.70 -1.72
N LEU A 95 28.20 8.72 -1.99
CA LEU A 95 26.85 8.63 -1.42
C LEU A 95 26.71 7.41 -0.46
N GLU A 96 27.56 6.42 -0.61
CA GLU A 96 27.50 5.16 0.16
C GLU A 96 27.85 5.35 1.65
N ALA A 97 27.31 4.45 2.46
CA ALA A 97 27.60 4.28 3.88
C ALA A 97 27.54 2.78 4.21
N ASP A 98 27.89 2.37 5.43
CA ASP A 98 27.98 0.96 5.83
C ASP A 98 26.74 0.14 5.45
N ASN A 99 25.56 0.74 5.53
CA ASN A 99 24.27 0.09 5.25
C ASN A 99 23.47 0.79 4.13
N VAL A 100 24.15 1.50 3.24
CA VAL A 100 23.57 2.16 2.05
C VAL A 100 24.55 2.02 0.89
N LYS A 101 24.18 1.32 -0.16
CA LYS A 101 24.97 1.11 -1.38
C LYS A 101 24.24 1.63 -2.61
N VAL A 102 24.97 2.21 -3.55
CA VAL A 102 24.44 2.63 -4.85
C VAL A 102 24.80 1.57 -5.88
N LEU A 103 23.85 0.72 -6.24
CA LEU A 103 24.07 -0.44 -7.11
C LEU A 103 24.15 -0.07 -8.59
N ALA A 104 23.43 0.98 -9.00
CA ALA A 104 23.44 1.48 -10.37
C ALA A 104 22.96 2.94 -10.42
N SER A 105 23.29 3.62 -11.50
CA SER A 105 22.81 4.97 -11.77
C SER A 105 22.48 5.16 -13.26
N THR A 106 21.51 6.01 -13.54
CA THR A 106 21.10 6.42 -14.88
C THR A 106 20.53 7.83 -14.86
N ARG A 107 20.12 8.34 -16.01
CA ARG A 107 19.43 9.63 -16.12
C ARG A 107 17.97 9.48 -16.52
N ASN A 108 17.17 10.48 -16.19
CA ASN A 108 15.78 10.51 -16.60
C ASN A 108 15.28 11.96 -16.78
N LEU A 109 14.37 12.15 -17.73
CA LEU A 109 13.75 13.45 -18.00
C LEU A 109 12.84 13.93 -16.88
N ARG A 110 12.28 13.03 -16.09
CA ARG A 110 11.31 13.32 -15.03
C ARG A 110 11.77 12.80 -13.68
N LYS A 111 11.44 13.56 -12.61
CA LYS A 111 11.62 13.08 -11.24
C LYS A 111 10.68 11.93 -10.91
N LEU A 112 11.09 11.08 -9.99
CA LEU A 112 10.21 10.10 -9.37
C LEU A 112 9.13 10.80 -8.53
N ARG A 113 7.94 10.25 -8.52
CA ARG A 113 6.81 10.74 -7.70
C ARG A 113 6.28 9.59 -6.86
N ARG A 114 5.69 9.91 -5.71
CA ARG A 114 5.02 8.89 -4.89
C ARG A 114 4.02 8.08 -5.72
N GLY A 115 4.12 6.74 -5.61
CA GLY A 115 3.25 5.80 -6.32
C GLY A 115 3.52 5.66 -7.81
N CYS A 116 4.67 6.12 -8.34
CA CYS A 116 5.00 5.92 -9.75
C CYS A 116 5.58 4.54 -10.08
N HIS A 117 6.04 3.78 -9.08
CA HIS A 117 6.46 2.39 -9.26
C HIS A 117 5.26 1.48 -9.56
N GLN A 118 5.51 0.36 -10.19
CA GLN A 118 4.49 -0.64 -10.54
C GLN A 118 4.16 -1.55 -9.37
N GLY A 119 5.17 -2.04 -8.67
CA GLY A 119 5.03 -3.00 -7.59
C GLY A 119 6.34 -3.21 -6.85
N ASN A 120 6.36 -4.29 -6.08
CA ASN A 120 7.54 -4.73 -5.36
C ASN A 120 7.70 -6.24 -5.52
N ARG A 121 8.95 -6.68 -5.68
CA ARG A 121 9.36 -8.07 -5.56
C ARG A 121 9.81 -8.32 -4.13
N PHE A 122 9.36 -9.41 -3.55
CA PHE A 122 9.68 -9.83 -2.20
C PHE A 122 10.46 -11.14 -2.24
N ALA A 123 11.46 -11.26 -1.34
CA ALA A 123 12.01 -12.53 -0.91
C ALA A 123 11.93 -12.57 0.61
N ILE A 124 11.08 -13.44 1.13
CA ILE A 124 10.75 -13.50 2.55
C ILE A 124 11.19 -14.84 3.11
N ARG A 125 12.06 -14.81 4.10
CA ARG A 125 12.54 -15.98 4.80
C ARG A 125 11.79 -16.13 6.10
N LEU A 126 11.00 -17.19 6.19
CA LEU A 126 10.30 -17.62 7.39
C LEU A 126 11.15 -18.66 8.12
N ARG A 127 11.40 -18.44 9.41
CA ARG A 127 12.24 -19.31 10.23
C ARG A 127 11.41 -20.05 11.25
N ASP A 128 12.01 -21.12 11.79
CA ASP A 128 11.39 -21.98 12.79
C ASP A 128 9.98 -22.44 12.41
N CYS A 129 9.79 -22.70 11.11
CA CYS A 129 8.51 -23.11 10.56
C CYS A 129 8.02 -24.41 11.23
N ASP A 130 6.77 -24.36 11.72
CA ASP A 130 6.03 -25.49 12.25
C ASP A 130 4.91 -25.87 11.29
N LEU A 131 5.29 -26.35 10.10
CA LEU A 131 4.38 -26.80 9.04
C LEU A 131 5.08 -27.85 8.15
N SER A 132 4.29 -28.77 7.57
CA SER A 132 4.84 -29.73 6.64
C SER A 132 5.07 -29.13 5.25
N PRO A 133 6.07 -29.61 4.49
CA PRO A 133 6.28 -29.18 3.11
C PRO A 133 5.04 -29.35 2.22
N GLU A 134 4.31 -30.44 2.39
CA GLU A 134 3.11 -30.76 1.62
C GLU A 134 2.00 -29.75 1.91
N ALA A 135 1.75 -29.44 3.19
CA ALA A 135 0.77 -28.43 3.59
C ALA A 135 1.17 -27.04 3.08
N ALA A 136 2.46 -26.70 3.11
CA ALA A 136 2.97 -25.44 2.58
C ALA A 136 2.71 -25.30 1.07
N VAL A 137 3.05 -26.31 0.28
CA VAL A 137 2.82 -26.33 -1.17
C VAL A 137 1.33 -26.25 -1.48
N ALA A 138 0.49 -27.01 -0.79
CA ALA A 138 -0.96 -27.04 -1.01
C ALA A 138 -1.60 -25.67 -0.72
N ARG A 139 -1.29 -25.05 0.44
CA ARG A 139 -1.82 -23.75 0.82
C ARG A 139 -1.29 -22.61 -0.09
N TRP A 140 -0.01 -22.66 -0.45
CA TRP A 140 0.55 -21.67 -1.35
C TRP A 140 -0.09 -21.74 -2.74
N GLY A 141 -0.25 -22.94 -3.28
CA GLY A 141 -0.96 -23.16 -4.55
C GLY A 141 -2.42 -22.69 -4.51
N GLU A 142 -3.09 -22.79 -3.35
CA GLU A 142 -4.43 -22.20 -3.18
C GLU A 142 -4.39 -20.66 -3.21
N ILE A 143 -3.42 -20.06 -2.54
CA ILE A 143 -3.18 -18.59 -2.55
C ILE A 143 -2.87 -18.12 -3.97
N GLU A 144 -2.04 -18.81 -4.74
CA GLU A 144 -1.75 -18.48 -6.15
C GLU A 144 -3.00 -18.53 -7.02
N ARG A 145 -3.79 -19.57 -6.86
CA ARG A 145 -4.99 -19.79 -7.67
C ARG A 145 -6.14 -18.85 -7.31
N ARG A 146 -6.48 -18.73 -6.03
CA ARG A 146 -7.63 -17.93 -5.56
C ARG A 146 -7.25 -16.48 -5.23
N GLY A 147 -6.02 -16.26 -4.78
CA GLY A 147 -5.62 -15.01 -4.13
C GLY A 147 -6.10 -14.93 -2.69
N VAL A 148 -5.89 -13.76 -2.09
CA VAL A 148 -6.33 -13.42 -0.74
C VAL A 148 -7.05 -12.08 -0.73
N PRO A 149 -7.89 -11.77 0.27
CA PRO A 149 -8.52 -10.47 0.40
C PRO A 149 -7.47 -9.36 0.53
N ASN A 150 -7.58 -8.32 -0.27
CA ASN A 150 -6.63 -7.21 -0.33
C ASN A 150 -6.89 -6.16 0.76
N TYR A 151 -7.02 -6.60 2.01
CA TYR A 151 -7.23 -5.72 3.14
C TYR A 151 -6.08 -4.72 3.32
N PHE A 152 -6.41 -3.53 3.77
CA PHE A 152 -5.42 -2.67 4.39
C PHE A 152 -5.03 -3.25 5.73
N GLY A 153 -3.72 -3.41 5.95
CA GLY A 153 -3.18 -3.99 7.17
C GLY A 153 -3.26 -3.07 8.39
N PRO A 154 -2.99 -3.58 9.61
CA PRO A 154 -3.06 -2.85 10.87
C PRO A 154 -2.28 -1.54 10.88
N GLN A 155 -1.10 -1.50 10.24
CA GLN A 155 -0.27 -0.29 10.11
C GLN A 155 -1.03 0.94 9.55
N ARG A 156 -2.08 0.71 8.74
CA ARG A 156 -2.95 1.77 8.22
C ARG A 156 -3.78 2.42 9.32
N PHE A 157 -4.10 1.67 10.34
CA PHE A 157 -5.02 2.06 11.41
C PHE A 157 -4.31 2.54 12.67
N GLY A 158 -2.96 2.51 12.70
CA GLY A 158 -2.15 2.87 13.86
C GLY A 158 -2.19 1.81 14.97
N ARG A 159 -1.46 2.06 16.05
CA ARG A 159 -1.43 1.14 17.19
C ARG A 159 -2.86 0.92 17.72
N ASP A 160 -3.27 -0.33 17.83
CA ASP A 160 -4.59 -0.75 18.32
C ASP A 160 -5.78 -0.10 17.59
N GLY A 161 -5.60 0.28 16.32
CA GLY A 161 -6.64 0.96 15.55
C GLY A 161 -6.87 2.42 15.94
N GLY A 162 -5.96 3.04 16.69
CA GLY A 162 -6.09 4.39 17.23
C GLY A 162 -6.43 5.47 16.22
N ASN A 163 -5.94 5.33 14.96
CA ASN A 163 -6.26 6.27 13.88
C ASN A 163 -7.75 6.28 13.51
N ILE A 164 -8.50 5.19 13.75
CA ILE A 164 -9.94 5.15 13.49
C ILE A 164 -10.69 6.00 14.53
N GLY A 165 -10.37 5.84 15.81
CA GLY A 165 -10.93 6.66 16.88
C GLY A 165 -10.62 8.15 16.68
N LEU A 166 -9.37 8.47 16.34
CA LEU A 166 -8.95 9.83 16.03
C LEU A 166 -9.66 10.38 14.78
N ALA A 167 -9.87 9.56 13.72
CA ALA A 167 -10.59 9.98 12.53
C ALA A 167 -12.06 10.32 12.82
N LYS A 168 -12.75 9.51 13.66
CA LYS A 168 -14.12 9.81 14.10
C LYS A 168 -14.20 11.14 14.83
N ARG A 169 -13.31 11.39 15.79
CA ARG A 169 -13.22 12.66 16.53
C ARG A 169 -12.89 13.84 15.61
N PHE A 170 -12.00 13.62 14.64
CA PHE A 170 -11.69 14.63 13.61
C PHE A 170 -12.90 14.99 12.77
N PHE A 171 -13.67 14.01 12.31
CA PHE A 171 -14.90 14.23 11.55
C PHE A 171 -16.04 14.82 12.38
N ALA A 172 -16.04 14.56 13.69
CA ALA A 172 -16.96 15.22 14.64
C ALA A 172 -16.63 16.71 14.91
N GLY A 173 -15.46 17.18 14.40
CA GLY A 173 -15.03 18.57 14.55
C GLY A 173 -14.34 18.88 15.89
N GLU A 174 -13.87 17.84 16.60
CA GLU A 174 -13.17 18.01 17.88
C GLU A 174 -11.74 18.58 17.71
N PHE A 175 -11.21 18.60 16.49
CA PHE A 175 -9.87 19.10 16.18
C PHE A 175 -9.94 20.32 15.27
N GLY A 176 -9.15 21.36 15.57
CA GLY A 176 -8.81 22.41 14.64
C GLY A 176 -7.73 21.94 13.66
N PHE A 177 -7.68 22.48 12.47
CA PHE A 177 -6.59 22.25 11.53
C PHE A 177 -6.04 23.58 11.02
N ASP A 178 -4.71 23.64 10.95
CA ASP A 178 -4.00 24.76 10.35
C ASP A 178 -3.95 24.53 8.84
N ASP A 179 -4.91 25.08 8.12
CA ASP A 179 -4.88 25.11 6.66
C ASP A 179 -4.21 26.41 6.20
N ARG A 180 -2.86 26.42 6.18
CA ARG A 180 -2.07 27.54 5.66
C ARG A 180 -2.15 27.69 4.15
N SER A 181 -3.05 27.02 3.49
CA SER A 181 -3.44 27.33 2.13
C SER A 181 -4.68 28.22 2.19
N PRO A 182 -4.64 29.46 1.71
CA PRO A 182 -5.80 30.33 1.80
C PRO A 182 -6.88 29.90 0.81
N PRO A 183 -8.01 29.36 1.27
CA PRO A 183 -9.25 29.59 0.60
C PRO A 183 -10.01 30.66 1.38
N HIS A 184 -10.48 31.62 0.65
CA HIS A 184 -11.47 32.60 1.05
C HIS A 184 -11.79 32.71 2.56
N ARG A 185 -11.27 33.77 3.18
CA ARG A 185 -11.60 34.17 4.55
C ARG A 185 -13.10 33.95 4.80
N ARG A 186 -13.47 32.89 5.49
CA ARG A 186 -14.64 32.91 6.36
C ARG A 186 -14.20 33.68 7.59
N GLU A 187 -14.87 34.78 7.87
CA GLU A 187 -14.78 35.45 9.15
C GLU A 187 -15.19 34.42 10.20
N ILE A 188 -14.22 33.98 11.01
CA ILE A 188 -14.47 33.11 12.14
C ILE A 188 -15.13 33.99 13.19
N ASP A 189 -16.35 33.65 13.60
CA ASP A 189 -17.02 34.28 14.73
C ASP A 189 -16.14 34.13 15.97
N PRO A 190 -15.71 35.21 16.65
CA PRO A 190 -14.87 35.15 17.83
C PRO A 190 -15.46 34.35 18.99
N ARG A 191 -16.71 33.91 18.90
CA ARG A 191 -17.44 33.12 19.90
C ARG A 191 -17.37 31.63 19.67
N GLU A 192 -16.88 31.17 18.51
CA GLU A 192 -16.60 29.74 18.29
C GLU A 192 -15.37 29.36 19.14
N GLN A 193 -15.61 28.55 20.19
CA GLN A 193 -14.51 27.97 20.99
C GLN A 193 -13.57 27.22 20.04
N MET A 194 -12.33 27.69 19.93
CA MET A 194 -11.30 26.99 19.14
C MET A 194 -11.15 25.57 19.69
N PRO A 195 -11.18 24.55 18.83
CA PRO A 195 -10.96 23.16 19.25
C PRO A 195 -9.60 23.04 19.95
N ALA A 196 -9.56 22.30 21.05
CA ALA A 196 -8.41 22.23 21.95
C ALA A 196 -7.15 21.57 21.35
N LEU A 197 -7.25 20.90 20.21
CA LEU A 197 -6.15 20.19 19.54
C LEU A 197 -6.06 20.57 18.07
N HIS A 198 -4.88 21.02 17.63
CA HIS A 198 -4.57 21.26 16.21
C HIS A 198 -3.89 20.01 15.60
N ILE A 199 -4.37 19.59 14.43
CA ILE A 199 -3.71 18.55 13.64
C ILE A 199 -3.06 19.16 12.40
N ASP A 200 -1.86 18.67 12.08
CA ASP A 200 -1.15 19.08 10.89
C ASP A 200 -1.69 18.39 9.62
N ARG A 201 -1.22 18.84 8.45
CA ARG A 201 -1.62 18.29 7.15
C ARG A 201 -1.29 16.81 7.00
N ALA A 202 -0.19 16.35 7.60
CA ALA A 202 0.25 14.96 7.48
C ALA A 202 -0.67 14.04 8.28
N LEU A 203 -0.95 14.36 9.53
CA LEU A 203 -1.89 13.61 10.37
C LEU A 203 -3.30 13.61 9.77
N ARG A 204 -3.77 14.76 9.27
CA ARG A 204 -5.05 14.84 8.54
C ARG A 204 -5.12 13.82 7.39
N GLY A 205 -4.05 13.74 6.58
CA GLY A 205 -3.95 12.78 5.48
C GLY A 205 -3.99 11.33 5.97
N ILE A 206 -3.36 11.03 7.09
CA ILE A 206 -3.37 9.69 7.72
C ILE A 206 -4.80 9.33 8.18
N LEU A 207 -5.48 10.22 8.89
CA LEU A 207 -6.83 9.98 9.42
C LEU A 207 -7.86 9.76 8.30
N ILE A 208 -7.84 10.60 7.26
CA ILE A 208 -8.69 10.44 6.07
C ILE A 208 -8.41 9.10 5.38
N SER A 209 -7.12 8.77 5.22
CA SER A 209 -6.73 7.51 4.60
C SER A 209 -7.17 6.29 5.43
N ALA A 210 -7.05 6.35 6.76
CA ALA A 210 -7.51 5.28 7.66
C ALA A 210 -9.02 5.07 7.56
N ALA A 211 -9.80 6.16 7.56
CA ALA A 211 -11.25 6.11 7.41
C ALA A 211 -11.69 5.46 6.09
N ARG A 212 -11.09 5.87 4.96
CA ARG A 212 -11.37 5.26 3.64
C ARG A 212 -10.99 3.78 3.60
N SER A 213 -9.89 3.43 4.25
CA SER A 213 -9.41 2.06 4.33
C SER A 213 -10.31 1.18 5.19
N LEU A 214 -10.89 1.70 6.26
CA LEU A 214 -11.87 1.01 7.08
C LEU A 214 -13.12 0.63 6.26
N LEU A 215 -13.69 1.60 5.54
CA LEU A 215 -14.86 1.37 4.70
C LEU A 215 -14.58 0.34 3.59
N PHE A 216 -13.42 0.43 2.97
CA PHE A 216 -12.98 -0.56 1.98
C PHE A 216 -12.88 -1.97 2.60
N ASN A 217 -12.22 -2.08 3.77
CA ASN A 217 -12.08 -3.37 4.46
C ASN A 217 -13.45 -3.94 4.86
N ALA A 218 -14.40 -3.09 5.26
CA ALA A 218 -15.74 -3.52 5.59
C ALA A 218 -16.49 -4.09 4.37
N CYS A 219 -16.39 -3.44 3.20
CA CYS A 219 -16.95 -3.99 1.95
C CYS A 219 -16.33 -5.34 1.59
N VAL A 220 -15.02 -5.50 1.74
CA VAL A 220 -14.34 -6.77 1.46
C VAL A 220 -14.77 -7.84 2.46
N ALA A 221 -14.86 -7.50 3.76
CA ALA A 221 -15.28 -8.42 4.81
C ALA A 221 -16.71 -8.93 4.56
N GLN A 222 -17.63 -8.04 4.22
CA GLN A 222 -19.02 -8.41 3.88
C GLN A 222 -19.07 -9.45 2.76
N ARG A 223 -18.27 -9.29 1.69
CA ARG A 223 -18.21 -10.25 0.59
C ARG A 223 -17.58 -11.58 1.01
N VAL A 224 -16.57 -11.55 1.89
CA VAL A 224 -15.95 -12.75 2.45
C VAL A 224 -16.95 -13.52 3.32
N GLU A 225 -17.68 -12.84 4.21
CA GLU A 225 -18.70 -13.42 5.08
C GLU A 225 -19.87 -14.01 4.30
N ALA A 226 -20.27 -13.35 3.21
CA ALA A 226 -21.31 -13.86 2.30
C ALA A 226 -20.82 -15.01 1.38
N GLY A 227 -19.53 -15.35 1.38
CA GLY A 227 -18.96 -16.39 0.53
C GLY A 227 -18.80 -15.99 -0.94
N ILE A 228 -19.00 -14.71 -1.30
CA ILE A 228 -18.99 -14.20 -2.69
C ILE A 228 -17.78 -13.31 -3.01
N TRP A 229 -16.71 -13.40 -2.24
CA TRP A 229 -15.56 -12.52 -2.38
C TRP A 229 -14.80 -12.67 -3.71
N ASP A 230 -14.88 -13.85 -4.34
CA ASP A 230 -14.30 -14.20 -5.64
C ASP A 230 -15.36 -14.48 -6.72
N GLU A 231 -16.60 -14.08 -6.47
CA GLU A 231 -17.71 -14.20 -7.41
C GLU A 231 -18.17 -12.82 -7.89
N ALA A 232 -18.43 -12.72 -9.19
CA ALA A 232 -19.01 -11.51 -9.76
C ALA A 232 -20.52 -11.53 -9.62
N ILE A 233 -21.09 -10.50 -9.01
CA ILE A 233 -22.53 -10.30 -8.85
C ILE A 233 -23.04 -9.18 -9.78
N GLU A 234 -24.35 -8.97 -9.84
CA GLU A 234 -24.93 -7.90 -10.63
C GLU A 234 -24.40 -6.53 -10.19
N GLY A 235 -24.00 -5.73 -11.16
CA GLY A 235 -23.54 -4.36 -10.91
C GLY A 235 -22.04 -4.22 -10.66
N GLU A 236 -21.26 -5.28 -10.89
CA GLU A 236 -19.80 -5.26 -10.67
C GLU A 236 -19.10 -4.16 -11.44
N VAL A 237 -18.06 -3.65 -10.82
CA VAL A 237 -17.06 -2.78 -11.43
C VAL A 237 -15.72 -3.46 -11.35
N PHE A 238 -15.14 -3.76 -12.50
CA PHE A 238 -13.86 -4.45 -12.58
C PHE A 238 -12.69 -3.47 -12.65
N GLY A 239 -11.54 -3.92 -12.21
CA GLY A 239 -10.26 -3.22 -12.32
C GLY A 239 -9.16 -4.13 -12.79
N PHE A 240 -7.96 -3.61 -12.83
CA PHE A 240 -6.73 -4.35 -13.15
C PHE A 240 -5.80 -4.34 -11.95
N SER A 241 -5.09 -5.43 -11.69
CA SER A 241 -4.16 -5.55 -10.55
C SER A 241 -3.06 -4.49 -10.56
N HIS A 242 -2.63 -4.02 -11.74
CA HIS A 242 -1.49 -3.11 -11.90
C HIS A 242 -1.83 -1.72 -12.44
N GLN A 243 -3.11 -1.45 -12.75
CA GLN A 243 -3.55 -0.20 -13.36
C GLN A 243 -4.71 0.40 -12.57
N ARG A 244 -4.89 1.72 -12.69
CA ARG A 244 -6.04 2.42 -12.08
C ARG A 244 -7.29 2.43 -12.97
N SER A 245 -7.19 1.90 -14.18
CA SER A 245 -8.31 1.84 -15.11
C SER A 245 -9.39 0.92 -14.58
N LEU A 246 -10.64 1.30 -14.78
CA LEU A 246 -11.81 0.53 -14.40
C LEU A 246 -12.58 0.09 -15.67
N VAL A 247 -13.24 -1.05 -15.57
CA VAL A 247 -14.15 -1.57 -16.57
C VAL A 247 -15.53 -1.68 -15.94
N ILE A 248 -16.47 -0.87 -16.44
CA ILE A 248 -17.88 -0.93 -16.03
C ILE A 248 -18.59 -1.73 -17.11
N PRO A 249 -19.24 -2.85 -16.75
CA PRO A 249 -19.99 -3.64 -17.72
C PRO A 249 -21.02 -2.78 -18.44
N SER A 250 -21.01 -2.87 -19.74
CA SER A 250 -22.03 -2.24 -20.58
C SER A 250 -22.70 -3.33 -21.41
N ASN A 251 -23.99 -3.20 -21.67
CA ASN A 251 -24.77 -4.13 -22.50
C ASN A 251 -24.18 -4.37 -23.91
N ARG A 252 -23.06 -3.73 -24.24
CA ARG A 252 -22.46 -3.76 -25.59
C ARG A 252 -21.32 -4.76 -25.77
N ARG A 253 -20.66 -5.25 -24.73
CA ARG A 253 -19.53 -6.20 -24.86
C ARG A 253 -19.82 -7.55 -24.22
N GLY A 254 -20.21 -7.59 -22.96
CA GLY A 254 -20.61 -8.84 -22.27
C GLY A 254 -19.48 -9.85 -22.02
N ASP A 255 -18.22 -9.48 -22.31
CA ASP A 255 -17.05 -10.35 -22.15
C ASP A 255 -16.33 -10.16 -20.81
N GLU A 256 -16.79 -9.22 -19.98
CA GLU A 256 -16.12 -8.83 -18.74
C GLU A 256 -16.08 -9.98 -17.74
N ILE A 257 -17.15 -10.75 -17.64
CA ILE A 257 -17.22 -11.93 -16.75
C ILE A 257 -16.21 -13.00 -17.19
N GLU A 258 -16.11 -13.25 -18.49
CA GLU A 258 -15.14 -14.23 -19.00
C GLU A 258 -13.71 -13.76 -18.78
N ARG A 259 -13.43 -12.51 -19.01
CA ARG A 259 -12.11 -11.89 -18.72
C ARG A 259 -11.77 -11.94 -17.22
N PHE A 260 -12.77 -11.78 -16.36
CA PHE A 260 -12.59 -11.95 -14.92
C PHE A 260 -12.26 -13.41 -14.57
N ARG A 261 -12.99 -14.40 -15.14
CA ARG A 261 -12.70 -15.83 -14.94
C ARG A 261 -11.29 -16.20 -15.42
N GLN A 262 -10.85 -15.60 -16.51
CA GLN A 262 -9.50 -15.77 -17.05
C GLN A 262 -8.42 -15.00 -16.24
N GLY A 263 -8.81 -14.25 -15.21
CA GLY A 263 -7.88 -13.50 -14.35
C GLY A 263 -7.32 -12.22 -14.99
N MET A 264 -7.87 -11.76 -16.10
CA MET A 264 -7.49 -10.49 -16.75
C MET A 264 -8.10 -9.28 -16.05
N LEU A 265 -9.21 -9.47 -15.34
CA LEU A 265 -9.89 -8.45 -14.55
C LEU A 265 -10.03 -8.92 -13.11
N GLU A 266 -10.18 -7.96 -12.20
CA GLU A 266 -10.38 -8.18 -10.77
C GLU A 266 -11.61 -7.42 -10.29
N LEU A 267 -12.32 -8.00 -9.31
CA LEU A 267 -13.40 -7.32 -8.60
C LEU A 267 -12.85 -6.13 -7.81
N THR A 268 -13.67 -5.10 -7.62
CA THR A 268 -13.26 -3.91 -6.90
C THR A 268 -14.28 -3.52 -5.83
N ALA A 269 -13.81 -2.77 -4.82
CA ALA A 269 -14.67 -2.11 -3.84
C ALA A 269 -14.33 -0.60 -3.76
N PRO A 270 -15.25 0.24 -3.27
CA PRO A 270 -15.08 1.68 -3.24
C PRO A 270 -14.03 2.11 -2.21
N LEU A 271 -13.21 3.09 -2.60
CA LEU A 271 -12.53 4.00 -1.70
C LEU A 271 -13.36 5.28 -1.66
N TRP A 272 -14.16 5.40 -0.61
CA TRP A 272 -15.20 6.42 -0.47
C TRP A 272 -14.70 7.84 -0.65
N GLY A 273 -15.50 8.64 -1.34
CA GLY A 273 -15.23 10.03 -1.65
C GLY A 273 -16.44 10.68 -2.31
N GLU A 274 -16.24 11.86 -2.87
CA GLU A 274 -17.25 12.63 -3.58
C GLU A 274 -17.47 12.04 -4.99
N GLY A 275 -18.73 11.98 -5.40
CA GLY A 275 -19.17 11.43 -6.69
C GLY A 275 -20.09 10.23 -6.52
N GLU A 276 -20.64 9.79 -7.63
CA GLU A 276 -21.52 8.61 -7.64
C GLU A 276 -20.74 7.31 -7.58
N LEU A 277 -21.35 6.28 -6.97
CA LEU A 277 -20.87 4.91 -7.08
C LEU A 277 -20.99 4.45 -8.52
N LEU A 278 -19.92 3.82 -9.02
CA LEU A 278 -19.91 3.25 -10.36
C LEU A 278 -20.62 1.90 -10.44
N SER A 279 -20.87 1.26 -9.30
CA SER A 279 -21.66 0.03 -9.17
C SER A 279 -23.14 0.31 -9.41
N PHE A 280 -23.89 -0.70 -9.81
CA PHE A 280 -25.35 -0.65 -9.98
C PHE A 280 -25.98 -1.94 -9.45
N GLY A 281 -27.32 -2.07 -9.50
CA GLY A 281 -28.03 -3.26 -9.05
C GLY A 281 -27.65 -3.70 -7.64
N GLU A 282 -27.55 -5.01 -7.45
CA GLU A 282 -27.29 -5.66 -6.16
C GLU A 282 -26.01 -5.16 -5.47
N LEU A 283 -24.91 -5.05 -6.22
CA LEU A 283 -23.64 -4.56 -5.64
C LEU A 283 -23.77 -3.15 -5.08
N ARG A 284 -24.47 -2.26 -5.79
CA ARG A 284 -24.68 -0.90 -5.32
C ARG A 284 -25.46 -0.87 -4.00
N GLU A 285 -26.51 -1.71 -3.89
CA GLU A 285 -27.30 -1.83 -2.66
C GLU A 285 -26.46 -2.31 -1.49
N GLN A 286 -25.61 -3.32 -1.70
CA GLN A 286 -24.69 -3.83 -0.68
C GLN A 286 -23.67 -2.75 -0.26
N GLU A 287 -23.08 -2.04 -1.21
CA GLU A 287 -22.11 -0.97 -0.93
C GLU A 287 -22.75 0.19 -0.17
N LEU A 288 -23.99 0.56 -0.48
CA LEU A 288 -24.72 1.61 0.25
C LEU A 288 -25.12 1.17 1.66
N ALA A 289 -25.64 -0.05 1.82
CA ALA A 289 -26.01 -0.58 3.13
C ALA A 289 -24.83 -0.60 4.09
N MET A 290 -23.61 -0.90 3.59
CA MET A 290 -22.40 -0.84 4.41
C MET A 290 -22.12 0.56 4.95
N THR A 291 -22.45 1.64 4.21
CA THR A 291 -22.25 3.03 4.69
C THR A 291 -23.09 3.39 5.89
N GLU A 292 -24.26 2.77 6.02
CA GLU A 292 -25.17 2.98 7.16
C GLU A 292 -24.53 2.57 8.49
N CYS A 293 -23.57 1.65 8.46
CA CYS A 293 -22.79 1.27 9.63
C CYS A 293 -21.76 2.32 10.07
N TYR A 294 -21.44 3.32 9.20
CA TYR A 294 -20.39 4.31 9.43
C TYR A 294 -20.81 5.75 9.07
N PRO A 295 -21.98 6.24 9.53
CA PRO A 295 -22.55 7.50 9.08
C PRO A 295 -21.65 8.70 9.37
N GLU A 296 -20.94 8.70 10.52
CA GLU A 296 -20.02 9.78 10.92
C GLU A 296 -18.84 9.90 9.96
N ILE A 297 -18.28 8.74 9.55
CA ILE A 297 -17.15 8.70 8.62
C ILE A 297 -17.57 9.18 7.24
N ILE A 298 -18.72 8.73 6.74
CA ILE A 298 -19.25 9.16 5.44
C ILE A 298 -19.51 10.67 5.42
N ALA A 299 -20.20 11.20 6.43
CA ALA A 299 -20.44 12.62 6.57
C ALA A 299 -19.15 13.44 6.70
N GLY A 300 -18.13 12.87 7.37
CA GLY A 300 -16.82 13.47 7.50
C GLY A 300 -16.07 13.53 6.17
N LEU A 301 -16.01 12.42 5.44
CA LEU A 301 -15.31 12.32 4.16
C LEU A 301 -15.88 13.26 3.10
N SER A 302 -17.21 13.51 3.09
CA SER A 302 -17.85 14.42 2.13
C SER A 302 -17.37 15.88 2.21
N ARG A 303 -16.69 16.26 3.31
CA ARG A 303 -16.17 17.64 3.50
C ARG A 303 -14.81 17.87 2.82
N PHE A 304 -14.17 16.85 2.26
CA PHE A 304 -12.77 16.93 1.82
C PHE A 304 -12.55 16.87 0.31
N ASN A 305 -13.55 17.04 -0.53
CA ASN A 305 -13.43 17.02 -1.99
C ASN A 305 -12.58 15.83 -2.51
N LEU A 306 -12.67 14.70 -1.83
CA LEU A 306 -11.97 13.46 -2.20
C LEU A 306 -12.78 12.76 -3.28
N ARG A 307 -12.17 12.49 -4.41
CA ARG A 307 -12.86 11.73 -5.45
C ARG A 307 -13.18 10.31 -5.02
N GLN A 308 -14.34 9.84 -5.40
CA GLN A 308 -14.69 8.42 -5.35
C GLN A 308 -13.70 7.64 -6.23
N GLU A 309 -13.07 6.62 -5.66
CA GLU A 309 -12.14 5.73 -6.35
C GLU A 309 -12.55 4.29 -6.07
N ARG A 310 -11.95 3.36 -6.80
CA ARG A 310 -12.12 1.93 -6.52
C ARG A 310 -10.76 1.25 -6.43
N ARG A 311 -10.71 0.17 -5.65
CA ARG A 311 -9.52 -0.66 -5.44
C ARG A 311 -9.89 -2.13 -5.61
N VAL A 312 -9.00 -2.90 -6.20
CA VAL A 312 -9.15 -4.35 -6.32
C VAL A 312 -9.24 -5.01 -4.94
N ILE A 313 -10.19 -5.91 -4.78
CA ILE A 313 -10.45 -6.60 -3.50
C ILE A 313 -9.64 -7.88 -3.34
N ARG A 314 -9.01 -8.37 -4.41
CA ARG A 314 -8.23 -9.59 -4.44
C ARG A 314 -6.76 -9.30 -4.70
N LEU A 315 -5.89 -9.98 -3.95
CA LEU A 315 -4.44 -9.91 -4.08
C LEU A 315 -3.92 -11.29 -4.43
N ARG A 316 -3.23 -11.41 -5.57
CA ARG A 316 -2.53 -12.63 -5.99
C ARG A 316 -1.03 -12.36 -6.04
N PRO A 317 -0.20 -13.29 -5.54
CA PRO A 317 1.22 -13.24 -5.78
C PRO A 317 1.51 -13.55 -7.26
N LEU A 318 2.39 -12.77 -7.87
CA LEU A 318 2.87 -13.01 -9.24
C LEU A 318 4.30 -13.52 -9.20
N ASN A 319 4.72 -14.28 -10.22
CA ASN A 319 6.08 -14.79 -10.36
C ASN A 319 6.59 -15.43 -9.06
N SER A 320 5.73 -16.24 -8.44
CA SER A 320 5.99 -16.75 -7.09
C SER A 320 6.72 -18.09 -7.09
N SER A 321 7.50 -18.29 -6.05
CA SER A 321 8.13 -19.58 -5.70
C SER A 321 8.12 -19.80 -4.19
N LEU A 322 8.18 -21.09 -3.80
CA LEU A 322 8.26 -21.56 -2.44
C LEU A 322 9.42 -22.57 -2.39
N ASP A 323 10.46 -22.25 -1.61
CA ASP A 323 11.69 -23.02 -1.54
C ASP A 323 12.08 -23.28 -0.07
N TRP A 324 12.49 -24.50 0.26
CA TRP A 324 12.99 -24.83 1.59
C TRP A 324 14.52 -24.67 1.67
N GLU A 325 14.99 -23.82 2.58
CA GLU A 325 16.41 -23.67 2.94
C GLU A 325 16.70 -24.45 4.25
N GLY A 326 16.62 -25.78 4.20
CA GLY A 326 16.75 -26.65 5.38
C GLY A 326 15.40 -27.02 5.99
N PRO A 327 15.40 -27.75 7.12
CA PRO A 327 14.19 -28.44 7.61
C PRO A 327 13.10 -27.50 8.19
N ARG A 328 13.46 -26.29 8.60
CA ARG A 328 12.57 -25.35 9.28
C ARG A 328 12.67 -23.91 8.78
N THR A 329 13.27 -23.72 7.60
CA THR A 329 13.38 -22.39 6.99
C THR A 329 12.79 -22.42 5.60
N LEU A 330 11.75 -21.61 5.40
CA LEU A 330 11.02 -21.48 4.14
C LEU A 330 11.30 -20.12 3.51
N VAL A 331 11.57 -20.09 2.23
CA VAL A 331 11.72 -18.85 1.44
C VAL A 331 10.58 -18.74 0.45
N LEU A 332 9.84 -17.65 0.56
CA LEU A 332 8.81 -17.28 -0.38
C LEU A 332 9.32 -16.13 -1.25
N ARG A 333 9.25 -16.28 -2.56
CA ARG A 333 9.51 -15.19 -3.52
C ARG A 333 8.26 -14.89 -4.29
N PHE A 334 7.91 -13.62 -4.45
CA PHE A 334 6.74 -13.21 -5.20
C PHE A 334 6.75 -11.71 -5.49
N GLU A 335 5.89 -11.29 -6.40
CA GLU A 335 5.68 -9.89 -6.72
C GLU A 335 4.26 -9.47 -6.32
N LEU A 336 4.12 -8.26 -5.79
CA LEU A 336 2.84 -7.64 -5.50
C LEU A 336 2.74 -6.25 -6.13
N PRO A 337 1.53 -5.82 -6.53
CA PRO A 337 1.31 -4.47 -7.01
C PRO A 337 1.55 -3.45 -5.89
N LYS A 338 1.81 -2.20 -6.27
CA LYS A 338 1.93 -1.10 -5.31
C LYS A 338 0.70 -0.97 -4.41
N GLY A 339 0.96 -0.68 -3.15
CA GLY A 339 -0.11 -0.52 -2.14
C GLY A 339 -0.68 -1.83 -1.61
N ALA A 340 -0.15 -2.99 -2.02
CA ALA A 340 -0.40 -4.27 -1.41
C ALA A 340 0.64 -4.56 -0.32
N TYR A 341 0.24 -5.31 0.69
CA TYR A 341 1.08 -5.67 1.84
C TYR A 341 1.38 -7.16 1.84
N ALA A 342 2.66 -7.50 1.87
CA ALA A 342 3.10 -8.90 1.94
C ALA A 342 2.55 -9.62 3.19
N THR A 343 2.46 -8.91 4.32
CA THR A 343 1.90 -9.46 5.57
C THR A 343 0.44 -9.88 5.44
N THR A 344 -0.37 -9.19 4.61
CA THR A 344 -1.77 -9.59 4.35
C THR A 344 -1.83 -10.98 3.69
N LEU A 345 -0.92 -11.24 2.75
CA LEU A 345 -0.82 -12.54 2.08
C LEU A 345 -0.27 -13.61 3.03
N LEU A 346 0.79 -13.30 3.78
CA LEU A 346 1.42 -14.24 4.69
C LEU A 346 0.48 -14.70 5.82
N ARG A 347 -0.42 -13.84 6.29
CA ARG A 347 -1.40 -14.18 7.35
C ARG A 347 -2.42 -15.23 6.93
N GLU A 348 -2.70 -15.39 5.64
CA GLU A 348 -3.53 -16.48 5.11
C GLU A 348 -2.71 -17.79 4.97
N PHE A 349 -1.39 -17.69 5.05
CA PHE A 349 -0.47 -18.81 4.92
C PHE A 349 -0.06 -19.36 6.30
N VAL A 350 0.56 -18.54 7.16
CA VAL A 350 1.08 -18.94 8.47
C VAL A 350 0.79 -17.88 9.54
N ARG A 351 0.77 -18.29 10.81
CA ARG A 351 0.82 -17.36 11.94
C ARG A 351 2.23 -16.79 12.04
N LEU A 352 2.34 -15.47 11.89
CA LEU A 352 3.61 -14.76 11.99
C LEU A 352 3.94 -14.50 13.47
N GLU A 353 5.12 -14.92 13.91
CA GLU A 353 5.65 -14.69 15.24
C GLU A 353 6.83 -13.71 15.16
N GLY A 354 6.94 -12.79 16.14
CA GLY A 354 8.07 -11.86 16.23
C GLY A 354 8.06 -10.74 15.20
N ASP A 355 6.90 -10.34 14.70
CA ASP A 355 6.77 -9.18 13.82
C ASP A 355 7.14 -7.90 14.57
N GLN A 356 8.41 -7.51 14.52
CA GLN A 356 8.93 -6.29 15.16
C GLN A 356 8.44 -5.01 14.49
N SER A 357 7.73 -5.10 13.37
CA SER A 357 7.15 -3.92 12.70
C SER A 357 6.05 -3.25 13.55
N GLU A 358 5.54 -3.92 14.56
CA GLU A 358 4.59 -3.38 15.54
C GLU A 358 5.29 -2.63 16.69
N ALA A 359 6.60 -2.78 16.86
CA ALA A 359 7.36 -2.24 18.01
C ALA A 359 8.14 -0.94 17.72
N GLU A 360 8.31 -0.53 16.46
CA GLU A 360 9.27 0.53 16.08
C GLU A 360 8.65 1.85 15.57
N GLU A 361 7.40 2.15 15.87
CA GLU A 361 6.83 3.50 15.64
C GLU A 361 6.69 4.28 16.97
N ASP A 362 7.78 4.37 17.76
CA ASP A 362 7.95 5.37 18.81
C ASP A 362 8.71 6.59 18.30
#